data_75dba6fc5063a0a1d3cab3641700af8a
#
_entry.id   75dba6fc5063a0a1d3cab3641700af8a
#
_cell.length_a   1.000
_cell.length_b   1.000
_cell.length_c   1.000
_cell.angle_alpha   90.00
_cell.angle_beta   90.00
_cell.angle_gamma   90.00
#
_symmetry.space_group_name_H-M   'P 1'
#
loop_
_entity.id
_entity.type
_entity.pdbx_description
1 polymer ?
#
loop_
_entity_poly.entity_id
_entity_poly.type
_entity_poly.pdbx_seq_one_letter_code
_entity_poly.pdbx_strand_id
1 'polypeptide(L)'
;MYQKAKVEASEKEHIAAPASTMLADAWIRLKKNKAAVVALFILIGIILLAIFAPIFSKYSFRDTDYNNVYGLPSAAHIFGADQFGRDLWVRTWMGTRISLMIALVAAILDLVVGVLYGAVSALFGGKVDAVMQRIIEVLVGIPSLIIVILFLMAFPAGVG
;
A
#
# COMPACT_ATOMS: atom_id res chain seq x y z
N MET A 1 -40.94 -28.19 31.41
CA MET A 1 -40.32 -27.64 32.63
C MET A 1 -38.83 -27.54 32.41
N TYR A 2 -38.34 -26.34 32.03
CA TYR A 2 -36.91 -26.11 31.76
C TYR A 2 -36.16 -25.87 33.06
N GLN A 3 -35.28 -26.79 33.45
CA GLN A 3 -34.35 -26.54 34.55
C GLN A 3 -33.25 -25.61 34.08
N LYS A 4 -33.12 -24.44 34.72
CA LYS A 4 -31.98 -23.57 34.56
C LYS A 4 -30.72 -24.27 35.08
N ALA A 5 -29.77 -24.54 34.20
CA ALA A 5 -28.46 -25.04 34.59
C ALA A 5 -27.81 -24.01 35.56
N LYS A 6 -27.51 -24.47 36.80
CA LYS A 6 -26.69 -23.70 37.73
C LYS A 6 -25.25 -23.72 37.19
N VAL A 7 -24.85 -22.65 36.53
CA VAL A 7 -23.45 -22.42 36.22
C VAL A 7 -22.75 -21.96 37.49
N GLU A 8 -21.82 -22.76 37.99
CA GLU A 8 -21.04 -22.42 39.18
C GLU A 8 -20.25 -21.12 38.94
N ALA A 9 -20.14 -20.31 40.03
CA ALA A 9 -19.47 -19.01 39.96
C ALA A 9 -18.00 -19.11 39.52
N SER A 10 -17.34 -20.24 39.72
CA SER A 10 -15.97 -20.52 39.29
C SER A 10 -15.81 -20.61 37.77
N GLU A 11 -16.84 -21.03 37.04
CA GLU A 11 -16.80 -21.07 35.56
C GLU A 11 -16.95 -19.68 34.92
N LYS A 12 -17.49 -18.71 35.63
CA LYS A 12 -17.64 -17.34 35.12
C LYS A 12 -16.36 -16.52 35.22
N GLU A 13 -15.43 -16.92 36.06
CA GLU A 13 -14.19 -16.17 36.30
C GLU A 13 -13.06 -16.50 35.29
N HIS A 14 -13.13 -17.62 34.58
CA HIS A 14 -12.10 -18.06 33.63
C HIS A 14 -12.21 -17.49 32.21
N ILE A 15 -13.21 -16.64 31.93
CA ILE A 15 -13.39 -16.02 30.59
C ILE A 15 -12.84 -14.59 30.52
N ALA A 16 -12.23 -14.10 31.59
CA ALA A 16 -11.48 -12.84 31.50
C ALA A 16 -10.14 -13.07 30.82
N ALA A 17 -10.15 -13.16 29.47
CA ALA A 17 -8.96 -12.89 28.72
C ALA A 17 -8.44 -11.52 29.17
N PRO A 18 -7.14 -11.37 29.52
CA PRO A 18 -6.61 -10.08 29.93
C PRO A 18 -6.97 -9.05 28.88
N ALA A 19 -7.49 -7.89 29.31
CA ALA A 19 -7.89 -6.82 28.44
C ALA A 19 -6.67 -6.36 27.62
N SER A 20 -6.49 -6.96 26.43
CA SER A 20 -5.43 -6.58 25.52
C SER A 20 -5.95 -5.43 24.65
N THR A 21 -5.11 -4.42 24.45
CA THR A 21 -5.44 -3.36 23.50
C THR A 21 -5.47 -3.94 22.08
N MET A 22 -6.32 -3.39 21.20
CA MET A 22 -6.41 -3.82 19.80
C MET A 22 -5.03 -3.92 19.11
N LEU A 23 -4.13 -2.99 19.42
CA LEU A 23 -2.77 -2.97 18.87
C LEU A 23 -1.90 -4.10 19.43
N ALA A 24 -2.04 -4.44 20.72
CA ALA A 24 -1.31 -5.55 21.32
C ALA A 24 -1.73 -6.89 20.71
N ASP A 25 -3.03 -7.10 20.51
CA ASP A 25 -3.56 -8.30 19.86
C ASP A 25 -3.12 -8.41 18.40
N ALA A 26 -3.17 -7.32 17.66
CA ALA A 26 -2.70 -7.27 16.28
C ALA A 26 -1.21 -7.65 16.21
N TRP A 27 -0.38 -7.13 17.13
CA TRP A 27 1.04 -7.43 17.21
C TRP A 27 1.33 -8.89 17.57
N ILE A 28 0.58 -9.46 18.51
CA ILE A 28 0.71 -10.87 18.89
C ILE A 28 0.33 -11.78 17.70
N ARG A 29 -0.76 -11.46 17.00
CA ARG A 29 -1.21 -12.21 15.81
C ARG A 29 -0.19 -12.11 14.67
N LEU A 30 0.36 -10.91 14.42
CA LEU A 30 1.41 -10.70 13.42
C LEU A 30 2.63 -11.59 13.69
N LYS A 31 3.14 -11.57 14.93
CA LYS A 31 4.30 -12.40 15.33
C LYS A 31 4.07 -13.90 15.19
N LYS A 32 2.84 -14.37 15.36
CA LYS A 32 2.49 -15.80 15.18
C LYS A 32 2.50 -16.22 13.71
N ASN A 33 2.31 -15.28 12.78
CA ASN A 33 2.32 -15.57 11.36
C ASN A 33 3.72 -15.31 10.77
N LYS A 34 4.49 -16.38 10.61
CA LYS A 34 5.87 -16.30 10.08
C LYS A 34 5.93 -15.65 8.69
N ALA A 35 4.97 -15.93 7.82
CA ALA A 35 4.90 -15.33 6.48
C ALA A 35 4.69 -13.81 6.56
N ALA A 36 3.81 -13.34 7.45
CA ALA A 36 3.58 -11.92 7.67
C ALA A 36 4.82 -11.20 8.23
N VAL A 37 5.55 -11.86 9.13
CA VAL A 37 6.81 -11.32 9.67
C VAL A 37 7.86 -11.20 8.59
N VAL A 38 8.04 -12.22 7.74
CA VAL A 38 8.98 -12.18 6.61
C VAL A 38 8.59 -11.07 5.63
N ALA A 39 7.30 -10.98 5.27
CA ALA A 39 6.80 -9.93 4.37
C ALA A 39 7.05 -8.52 4.95
N LEU A 40 6.89 -8.33 6.26
CA LEU A 40 7.18 -7.07 6.93
C LEU A 40 8.66 -6.70 6.82
N PHE A 41 9.57 -7.65 7.04
CA PHE A 41 11.01 -7.39 6.90
C PHE A 41 11.40 -7.06 5.45
N ILE A 42 10.82 -7.76 4.46
CA ILE A 42 11.03 -7.44 3.04
C ILE A 42 10.56 -6.03 2.73
N LEU A 43 9.36 -5.65 3.19
CA LEU A 43 8.80 -4.31 2.98
C LEU A 43 9.69 -3.23 3.59
N ILE A 44 10.13 -3.42 4.83
CA ILE A 44 11.07 -2.51 5.49
C ILE A 44 12.37 -2.40 4.70
N GLY A 45 12.92 -3.52 4.23
CA GLY A 45 14.11 -3.55 3.39
C GLY A 45 13.94 -2.74 2.10
N ILE A 46 12.81 -2.90 1.42
CA ILE A 46 12.49 -2.12 0.20
C ILE A 46 12.40 -0.61 0.51
N ILE A 47 11.73 -0.23 1.61
CA ILE A 47 11.63 1.17 2.02
C ILE A 47 13.02 1.75 2.33
N LEU A 48 13.85 1.03 3.07
CA LEU A 48 15.19 1.46 3.39
C LEU A 48 16.04 1.61 2.12
N LEU A 49 15.99 0.67 1.20
CA LEU A 49 16.69 0.76 -0.07
C LEU A 49 16.18 1.92 -0.93
N ALA A 50 14.88 2.16 -0.98
CA ALA A 50 14.32 3.30 -1.71
C ALA A 50 14.80 4.65 -1.14
N ILE A 51 15.07 4.72 0.17
CA ILE A 51 15.58 5.94 0.81
C ILE A 51 17.09 6.05 0.64
N PHE A 52 17.82 5.00 0.96
CA PHE A 52 19.26 5.06 1.12
C PHE A 52 20.05 4.78 -0.17
N ALA A 53 19.57 3.89 -1.05
CA ALA A 53 20.32 3.53 -2.25
C ALA A 53 20.62 4.73 -3.16
N PRO A 54 19.67 5.65 -3.44
CA PRO A 54 19.98 6.85 -4.21
C PRO A 54 20.92 7.83 -3.50
N ILE A 55 20.90 7.86 -2.14
CA ILE A 55 21.73 8.79 -1.35
C ILE A 55 23.19 8.35 -1.35
N PHE A 56 23.42 7.04 -1.23
CA PHE A 56 24.79 6.48 -1.18
C PHE A 56 25.36 6.15 -2.56
N SER A 57 24.58 6.33 -3.63
CA SER A 57 25.08 6.13 -4.99
C SER A 57 26.01 7.26 -5.41
N LYS A 58 27.01 6.91 -6.20
CA LYS A 58 27.89 7.88 -6.88
C LYS A 58 27.21 8.54 -8.08
N TYR A 59 26.14 7.92 -8.60
CA TYR A 59 25.43 8.35 -9.81
C TYR A 59 24.14 9.05 -9.44
N SER A 60 23.78 10.10 -10.17
CA SER A 60 22.46 10.69 -10.12
C SER A 60 21.50 9.96 -11.06
N PHE A 61 20.21 9.97 -10.75
CA PHE A 61 19.19 9.37 -11.63
C PHE A 61 19.05 10.10 -12.98
N ARG A 62 19.64 11.31 -13.12
CA ARG A 62 19.64 12.14 -14.33
C ARG A 62 20.92 12.01 -15.13
N ASP A 63 22.00 11.55 -14.54
CA ASP A 63 23.29 11.46 -15.19
C ASP A 63 23.22 10.50 -16.39
N THR A 64 23.70 10.95 -17.54
CA THR A 64 23.75 10.18 -18.77
C THR A 64 25.22 9.94 -19.15
N ASP A 65 25.57 8.68 -19.42
CA ASP A 65 26.88 8.29 -19.93
C ASP A 65 26.72 7.59 -21.30
N TYR A 66 26.88 8.34 -22.34
CA TYR A 66 26.75 7.82 -23.71
C TYR A 66 27.79 6.76 -24.08
N ASN A 67 28.87 6.63 -23.29
CA ASN A 67 29.87 5.57 -23.48
C ASN A 67 29.42 4.24 -22.91
N ASN A 68 28.39 4.24 -22.03
CA ASN A 68 27.90 3.06 -21.35
C ASN A 68 26.43 2.74 -21.69
N VAL A 69 26.00 3.05 -22.92
CA VAL A 69 24.65 2.75 -23.41
C VAL A 69 24.40 1.25 -23.41
N TYR A 70 23.30 0.80 -22.78
CA TYR A 70 22.99 -0.63 -22.54
C TYR A 70 24.12 -1.38 -21.83
N GLY A 71 24.86 -0.69 -20.98
CA GLY A 71 25.95 -1.29 -20.20
C GLY A 71 25.44 -2.45 -19.34
N LEU A 72 26.19 -3.55 -19.37
CA LEU A 72 25.87 -4.74 -18.57
C LEU A 72 26.07 -4.50 -17.07
N PRO A 73 25.41 -5.29 -16.20
CA PRO A 73 25.65 -5.25 -14.76
C PRO A 73 27.15 -5.40 -14.43
N SER A 74 27.63 -4.50 -13.59
CA SER A 74 29.03 -4.44 -13.17
C SER A 74 29.16 -3.94 -11.73
N ALA A 75 30.36 -3.95 -11.18
CA ALA A 75 30.61 -3.39 -9.85
C ALA A 75 30.34 -1.87 -9.79
N ALA A 76 30.40 -1.17 -10.91
CA ALA A 76 30.08 0.25 -11.00
C ALA A 76 28.57 0.48 -11.19
N HIS A 77 27.91 -0.35 -11.98
CA HIS A 77 26.48 -0.30 -12.32
C HIS A 77 25.81 -1.61 -11.97
N ILE A 78 25.30 -1.75 -10.74
CA ILE A 78 24.78 -3.02 -10.18
C ILE A 78 23.70 -3.64 -11.07
N PHE A 79 22.80 -2.84 -11.63
CA PHE A 79 21.73 -3.28 -12.56
C PHE A 79 22.04 -2.92 -14.03
N GLY A 80 23.28 -2.48 -14.31
CA GLY A 80 23.65 -2.01 -15.64
C GLY A 80 23.10 -0.61 -15.93
N ALA A 81 23.09 -0.23 -17.23
CA ALA A 81 22.65 1.07 -17.70
C ALA A 81 21.55 0.98 -18.77
N ASP A 82 20.73 2.01 -18.89
CA ASP A 82 19.64 2.09 -19.85
C ASP A 82 20.12 2.57 -21.24
N GLN A 83 19.16 2.81 -22.15
CA GLN A 83 19.41 3.31 -23.51
C GLN A 83 20.08 4.70 -23.57
N PHE A 84 20.18 5.42 -22.47
CA PHE A 84 20.86 6.70 -22.34
C PHE A 84 22.11 6.61 -21.47
N GLY A 85 22.53 5.39 -21.10
CA GLY A 85 23.66 5.17 -20.22
C GLY A 85 23.41 5.53 -18.75
N ARG A 86 22.14 5.70 -18.34
CA ARG A 86 21.79 6.07 -16.97
C ARG A 86 21.77 4.83 -16.08
N ASP A 87 22.25 4.98 -14.84
CA ASP A 87 22.33 3.89 -13.88
C ASP A 87 20.95 3.35 -13.48
N LEU A 88 20.69 2.07 -13.78
CA LEU A 88 19.41 1.43 -13.52
C LEU A 88 19.18 1.17 -12.02
N TRP A 89 20.23 0.99 -11.22
CA TRP A 89 20.09 0.79 -9.79
C TRP A 89 19.47 2.03 -9.13
N VAL A 90 20.05 3.20 -9.38
CA VAL A 90 19.55 4.46 -8.81
C VAL A 90 18.14 4.74 -9.30
N ARG A 91 17.89 4.53 -10.59
CA ARG A 91 16.57 4.78 -11.19
C ARG A 91 15.49 3.88 -10.63
N THR A 92 15.79 2.61 -10.37
CA THR A 92 14.87 1.66 -9.74
C THR A 92 14.45 2.13 -8.36
N TRP A 93 15.41 2.53 -7.52
CA TRP A 93 15.07 2.96 -6.16
C TRP A 93 14.41 4.34 -6.10
N MET A 94 14.75 5.25 -7.01
CA MET A 94 14.01 6.51 -7.16
C MET A 94 12.56 6.27 -7.62
N GLY A 95 12.35 5.39 -8.60
CA GLY A 95 11.01 4.97 -9.02
C GLY A 95 10.23 4.31 -7.88
N THR A 96 10.88 3.44 -7.11
CA THR A 96 10.28 2.80 -5.93
C THR A 96 9.84 3.82 -4.88
N ARG A 97 10.65 4.85 -4.61
CA ARG A 97 10.30 5.95 -3.69
C ARG A 97 9.02 6.67 -4.14
N ILE A 98 8.93 7.02 -5.43
CA ILE A 98 7.75 7.69 -6.00
C ILE A 98 6.53 6.77 -5.90
N SER A 99 6.68 5.49 -6.26
CA SER A 99 5.60 4.50 -6.17
C SER A 99 5.08 4.31 -4.74
N LEU A 100 5.98 4.23 -3.76
CA LEU A 100 5.61 4.12 -2.35
C LEU A 100 4.88 5.37 -1.84
N MET A 101 5.32 6.57 -2.26
CA MET A 101 4.65 7.81 -1.91
C MET A 101 3.23 7.86 -2.49
N ILE A 102 3.08 7.51 -3.77
CA ILE A 102 1.77 7.45 -4.42
C ILE A 102 0.87 6.41 -3.74
N ALA A 103 1.41 5.22 -3.46
CA ALA A 103 0.66 4.16 -2.77
C ALA A 103 0.19 4.59 -1.37
N LEU A 104 1.03 5.29 -0.61
CA LEU A 104 0.67 5.80 0.71
C LEU A 104 -0.45 6.85 0.63
N VAL A 105 -0.32 7.81 -0.28
CA VAL A 105 -1.34 8.85 -0.49
C VAL A 105 -2.66 8.22 -0.94
N ALA A 106 -2.62 7.29 -1.90
CA ALA A 106 -3.81 6.58 -2.36
C ALA A 106 -4.46 5.79 -1.21
N ALA A 107 -3.69 5.04 -0.43
CA ALA A 107 -4.21 4.27 0.71
C ALA A 107 -4.87 5.15 1.78
N ILE A 108 -4.32 6.33 2.06
CA ILE A 108 -4.93 7.29 3.00
C ILE A 108 -6.24 7.85 2.43
N LEU A 109 -6.26 8.20 1.14
CA LEU A 109 -7.47 8.68 0.49
C LEU A 109 -8.56 7.60 0.48
N ASP A 110 -8.22 6.37 0.11
CA ASP A 110 -9.14 5.24 0.11
C ASP A 110 -9.68 4.94 1.52
N LEU A 111 -8.82 5.01 2.54
CA LEU A 111 -9.25 4.85 3.93
C LEU A 111 -10.25 5.92 4.33
N VAL A 112 -9.93 7.19 4.11
CA VAL A 112 -10.79 8.32 4.51
C VAL A 112 -12.12 8.29 3.75
N VAL A 113 -12.04 8.23 2.43
CA VAL A 113 -13.24 8.25 1.57
C VAL A 113 -14.06 6.98 1.78
N GLY A 114 -13.43 5.80 1.79
CA GLY A 114 -14.11 4.52 1.94
C GLY A 114 -14.78 4.38 3.31
N VAL A 115 -14.12 4.79 4.39
CA VAL A 115 -14.72 4.74 5.74
C VAL A 115 -15.88 5.71 5.85
N LEU A 116 -15.76 6.95 5.37
CA LEU A 116 -16.84 7.92 5.39
C LEU A 116 -18.03 7.46 4.54
N TYR A 117 -17.76 7.00 3.32
CA TYR A 117 -18.78 6.49 2.41
C TYR A 117 -19.49 5.26 3.01
N GLY A 118 -18.72 4.28 3.49
CA GLY A 118 -19.28 3.09 4.12
C GLY A 118 -20.05 3.40 5.40
N ALA A 119 -19.60 4.34 6.22
CA ALA A 119 -20.29 4.76 7.44
C ALA A 119 -21.64 5.42 7.10
N VAL A 120 -21.70 6.30 6.12
CA VAL A 120 -22.96 6.92 5.67
C VAL A 120 -23.93 5.85 5.15
N SER A 121 -23.45 4.94 4.31
CA SER A 121 -24.23 3.83 3.78
C SER A 121 -24.82 2.96 4.90
N ALA A 122 -24.00 2.59 5.87
CA ALA A 122 -24.42 1.75 7.00
C ALA A 122 -25.37 2.46 7.99
N LEU A 123 -25.15 3.75 8.26
CA LEU A 123 -25.98 4.51 9.20
C LEU A 123 -27.39 4.79 8.66
N PHE A 124 -27.51 5.14 7.39
CA PHE A 124 -28.82 5.49 6.80
C PHE A 124 -29.52 4.25 6.22
N GLY A 125 -28.79 3.25 5.76
CA GLY A 125 -29.33 1.99 5.24
C GLY A 125 -30.38 2.14 4.11
N GLY A 126 -31.10 1.07 3.83
CA GLY A 126 -32.29 1.08 2.98
C GLY A 126 -32.07 1.71 1.59
N LYS A 127 -32.83 2.75 1.27
CA LYS A 127 -32.76 3.43 -0.04
C LYS A 127 -31.44 4.18 -0.24
N VAL A 128 -30.85 4.73 0.82
CA VAL A 128 -29.57 5.45 0.75
C VAL A 128 -28.46 4.48 0.39
N ASP A 129 -28.39 3.37 1.11
CA ASP A 129 -27.42 2.31 0.81
C ASP A 129 -27.58 1.79 -0.62
N ALA A 130 -28.81 1.51 -1.07
CA ALA A 130 -29.08 1.04 -2.43
C ALA A 130 -28.59 2.02 -3.51
N VAL A 131 -28.78 3.32 -3.31
CA VAL A 131 -28.29 4.35 -4.24
C VAL A 131 -26.78 4.43 -4.21
N MET A 132 -26.17 4.41 -3.02
CA MET A 132 -24.72 4.46 -2.85
C MET A 132 -24.05 3.25 -3.50
N GLN A 133 -24.59 2.05 -3.32
CA GLN A 133 -24.08 0.84 -3.99
C GLN A 133 -24.18 0.97 -5.52
N ARG A 134 -25.28 1.53 -6.04
CA ARG A 134 -25.42 1.74 -7.48
C ARG A 134 -24.41 2.72 -8.05
N ILE A 135 -24.03 3.75 -7.30
CA ILE A 135 -22.97 4.68 -7.71
C ILE A 135 -21.64 3.92 -7.82
N ILE A 136 -21.29 3.08 -6.82
CA ILE A 136 -20.08 2.27 -6.87
C ILE A 136 -20.10 1.33 -8.09
N GLU A 137 -21.20 0.63 -8.33
CA GLU A 137 -21.34 -0.28 -9.48
C GLU A 137 -21.07 0.43 -10.82
N VAL A 138 -21.63 1.63 -10.98
CA VAL A 138 -21.41 2.45 -12.20
C VAL A 138 -19.94 2.85 -12.33
N LEU A 139 -19.31 3.31 -11.24
CA LEU A 139 -17.91 3.74 -11.25
C LEU A 139 -16.96 2.57 -11.54
N VAL A 140 -17.19 1.42 -10.92
CA VAL A 140 -16.37 0.20 -11.12
C VAL A 140 -16.62 -0.38 -12.52
N GLY A 141 -17.81 -0.18 -13.09
CA GLY A 141 -18.13 -0.62 -14.45
C GLY A 141 -17.36 0.12 -15.55
N ILE A 142 -16.79 1.29 -15.25
CA ILE A 142 -15.99 2.04 -16.22
C ILE A 142 -14.56 1.46 -16.22
N PRO A 143 -14.03 0.99 -17.37
CA PRO A 143 -12.64 0.55 -17.44
C PRO A 143 -11.68 1.63 -16.97
N SER A 144 -10.84 1.32 -16.01
CA SER A 144 -9.89 2.28 -15.41
C SER A 144 -8.97 2.95 -16.43
N LEU A 145 -8.64 2.23 -17.51
CA LEU A 145 -7.83 2.76 -18.60
C LEU A 145 -8.51 3.97 -19.28
N ILE A 146 -9.83 3.92 -19.48
CA ILE A 146 -10.59 5.04 -20.09
C ILE A 146 -10.54 6.25 -19.17
N ILE A 147 -10.73 6.05 -17.86
CA ILE A 147 -10.63 7.12 -16.87
C ILE A 147 -9.26 7.77 -16.90
N VAL A 148 -8.19 6.97 -16.92
CA VAL A 148 -6.80 7.48 -16.97
C VAL A 148 -6.57 8.29 -18.25
N ILE A 149 -7.01 7.81 -19.42
CA ILE A 149 -6.87 8.55 -20.68
C ILE A 149 -7.63 9.88 -20.64
N LEU A 150 -8.87 9.88 -20.14
CA LEU A 150 -9.66 11.11 -20.01
C LEU A 150 -8.99 12.12 -19.07
N PHE A 151 -8.43 11.67 -17.96
CA PHE A 151 -7.66 12.53 -17.04
C PHE A 151 -6.41 13.12 -17.73
N LEU A 152 -5.66 12.30 -18.46
CA LEU A 152 -4.49 12.77 -19.19
C LEU A 152 -4.83 13.79 -20.29
N MET A 153 -6.00 13.66 -20.92
CA MET A 153 -6.49 14.62 -21.91
C MET A 153 -7.01 15.91 -21.25
N ALA A 154 -7.68 15.79 -20.11
CA ALA A 154 -8.22 16.95 -19.39
C ALA A 154 -7.16 17.76 -18.65
N PHE A 155 -6.11 17.07 -18.15
CA PHE A 155 -4.99 17.66 -17.44
C PHE A 155 -3.68 17.27 -18.13
N PRO A 156 -3.37 17.84 -19.33
CA PRO A 156 -2.11 17.57 -19.99
C PRO A 156 -0.98 17.92 -19.02
N ALA A 157 -0.12 16.92 -18.71
CA ALA A 157 1.06 17.13 -17.88
C ALA A 157 1.82 18.33 -18.44
N GLY A 158 1.91 19.40 -17.65
CA GLY A 158 2.34 20.70 -18.12
C GLY A 158 3.60 20.63 -18.95
N VAL A 159 3.49 21.14 -20.15
CA VAL A 159 4.62 21.55 -20.96
C VAL A 159 5.20 22.77 -20.24
N GLY A 160 6.17 22.53 -19.36
CA GLY A 160 6.94 23.51 -18.66
C GLY A 160 8.39 23.09 -18.69
#